data_530e29c6f613e7e7939b9796b2382fac
#
_entry.id   530e29c6f613e7e7939b9796b2382fac
#
_cell.length_a   1.000
_cell.length_b   1.000
_cell.length_c   1.000
_cell.angle_alpha   90.00
_cell.angle_beta   90.00
_cell.angle_gamma   90.00
#
_symmetry.space_group_name_H-M   'P 1'
#
loop_
_entity.id
_entity.type
_entity.pdbx_description
1 polymer ?
#
loop_
_entity_poly.entity_id
_entity_poly.type
_entity_poly.pdbx_seq_one_letter_code
_entity_poly.pdbx_strand_id
1 'polypeptide(L)'
;MSRKAGAIQEEALYETTILRQFAGLSLERIPDETTILNFRRLLEKHELAAGILAVLNGYLGDQGLSLRQGTIVDATLINAPSSTKNKDGKRDPEMHQTKKGNQYYFGMKAHIGVDDESGLVHSVVGTAANVADVTQVDKLLHGEENVVCADAGYTGVEKRAEHDGREVIWQVAARRSTYKKLGKSSALYKARRKIEKAKAQVRAKVEHPFRVIKRQLGFGEQWNQKPT
;
A
#
# COMPACT_ATOMS: atom_id res chain seq x y z
N MET A 1 -10.31 -1.02 -16.10
CA MET A 1 -9.38 -2.04 -15.58
C MET A 1 -9.35 -3.24 -16.51
N SER A 2 -8.19 -3.84 -16.73
CA SER A 2 -7.90 -4.75 -17.83
C SER A 2 -8.33 -6.20 -17.55
N ARG A 3 -8.75 -6.92 -18.58
CA ARG A 3 -8.95 -8.39 -18.61
C ARG A 3 -7.78 -9.17 -17.96
N LYS A 4 -6.52 -8.71 -18.16
CA LYS A 4 -5.33 -9.33 -17.56
C LYS A 4 -5.39 -9.47 -16.03
N ALA A 5 -6.03 -8.56 -15.31
CA ALA A 5 -6.14 -8.67 -13.85
C ALA A 5 -7.08 -9.81 -13.41
N GLY A 6 -8.13 -10.09 -14.17
CA GLY A 6 -9.00 -11.24 -13.94
C GLY A 6 -8.29 -12.57 -14.19
N ALA A 7 -7.54 -12.67 -15.30
CA ALA A 7 -6.76 -13.87 -15.63
C ALA A 7 -5.70 -14.19 -14.58
N ILE A 8 -4.97 -13.19 -14.05
CA ILE A 8 -4.00 -13.40 -12.98
C ILE A 8 -4.68 -13.89 -11.68
N GLN A 9 -5.88 -13.39 -11.38
CA GLN A 9 -6.62 -13.84 -10.19
C GLN A 9 -7.14 -15.27 -10.36
N GLU A 10 -7.62 -15.61 -11.54
CA GLU A 10 -8.01 -16.99 -11.89
C GLU A 10 -6.81 -17.93 -11.74
N GLU A 11 -5.66 -17.61 -12.35
CA GLU A 11 -4.41 -18.37 -12.23
C GLU A 11 -3.96 -18.53 -10.77
N ALA A 12 -4.02 -17.46 -9.96
CA ALA A 12 -3.69 -17.51 -8.54
C ALA A 12 -4.61 -18.45 -7.74
N LEU A 13 -5.90 -18.56 -8.12
CA LEU A 13 -6.83 -19.52 -7.53
C LEU A 13 -6.51 -20.97 -7.95
N TYR A 14 -6.00 -21.19 -9.16
CA TYR A 14 -5.51 -22.52 -9.58
C TYR A 14 -4.24 -22.92 -8.83
N GLU A 15 -3.29 -22.02 -8.67
CA GLU A 15 -1.97 -22.33 -8.11
C GLU A 15 -1.95 -22.37 -6.59
N THR A 16 -2.75 -21.51 -5.90
CA THR A 16 -2.63 -21.29 -4.47
C THR A 16 -3.77 -21.94 -3.69
N THR A 17 -3.53 -23.10 -3.11
CA THR A 17 -4.51 -23.85 -2.31
C THR A 17 -5.12 -23.04 -1.17
N ILE A 18 -4.31 -22.24 -0.46
CA ILE A 18 -4.77 -21.39 0.65
C ILE A 18 -5.79 -20.35 0.18
N LEU A 19 -5.58 -19.74 -0.99
CA LEU A 19 -6.54 -18.78 -1.54
C LEU A 19 -7.87 -19.48 -1.91
N ARG A 20 -7.82 -20.67 -2.47
CA ARG A 20 -9.03 -21.46 -2.76
C ARG A 20 -9.80 -21.80 -1.49
N GLN A 21 -9.09 -22.29 -0.46
CA GLN A 21 -9.71 -22.65 0.82
C GLN A 21 -10.35 -21.43 1.49
N PHE A 22 -9.66 -20.30 1.49
CA PHE A 22 -10.19 -19.04 2.00
C PHE A 22 -11.46 -18.61 1.25
N ALA A 23 -11.46 -18.76 -0.08
CA ALA A 23 -12.63 -18.43 -0.92
C ALA A 23 -13.74 -19.48 -0.87
N GLY A 24 -13.55 -20.60 -0.16
CA GLY A 24 -14.51 -21.71 -0.14
C GLY A 24 -14.67 -22.43 -1.50
N LEU A 25 -13.62 -22.37 -2.35
CA LEU A 25 -13.64 -22.91 -3.71
C LEU A 25 -12.92 -24.26 -3.79
N SER A 26 -13.43 -25.14 -4.67
CA SER A 26 -12.72 -26.35 -5.14
C SER A 26 -12.10 -26.11 -6.50
N LEU A 27 -11.17 -26.97 -6.93
CA LEU A 27 -10.56 -26.90 -8.26
C LEU A 27 -11.59 -26.98 -9.42
N GLU A 28 -12.72 -27.62 -9.16
CA GLU A 28 -13.80 -27.80 -10.15
C GLU A 28 -14.72 -26.57 -10.26
N ARG A 29 -14.61 -25.62 -9.32
CA ARG A 29 -15.50 -24.45 -9.20
C ARG A 29 -14.75 -23.15 -9.15
N ILE A 30 -13.62 -23.04 -9.82
CA ILE A 30 -12.89 -21.78 -9.92
C ILE A 30 -13.64 -20.87 -10.92
N PRO A 31 -13.99 -19.64 -10.51
CA PRO A 31 -14.63 -18.69 -11.41
C PRO A 31 -13.65 -18.25 -12.51
N ASP A 32 -14.15 -18.13 -13.72
CA ASP A 32 -13.40 -17.61 -14.86
C ASP A 32 -13.12 -16.11 -14.74
N GLU A 33 -12.22 -15.62 -15.57
CA GLU A 33 -11.85 -14.20 -15.66
C GLU A 33 -13.07 -13.27 -15.73
N THR A 34 -14.08 -13.64 -16.53
CA THR A 34 -15.26 -12.82 -16.76
C THR A 34 -16.14 -12.73 -15.51
N THR A 35 -16.32 -13.83 -14.80
CA THR A 35 -17.05 -13.89 -13.53
C THR A 35 -16.36 -13.03 -12.47
N ILE A 36 -15.03 -13.13 -12.35
CA ILE A 36 -14.23 -12.32 -11.42
C ILE A 36 -14.38 -10.82 -11.75
N LEU A 37 -14.29 -10.45 -13.02
CA LEU A 37 -14.43 -9.05 -13.46
C LEU A 37 -15.84 -8.50 -13.20
N ASN A 38 -16.88 -9.30 -13.43
CA ASN A 38 -18.26 -8.90 -13.17
C ASN A 38 -18.52 -8.72 -11.68
N PHE A 39 -17.98 -9.60 -10.84
CA PHE A 39 -18.05 -9.46 -9.39
C PHE A 39 -17.35 -8.17 -8.91
N ARG A 40 -16.17 -7.87 -9.43
CA ARG A 40 -15.47 -6.61 -9.12
C ARG A 40 -16.28 -5.38 -9.51
N ARG A 41 -16.88 -5.38 -10.71
CA ARG A 41 -17.77 -4.29 -11.15
C ARG A 41 -18.99 -4.11 -10.25
N LEU A 42 -19.50 -5.22 -9.72
CA LEU A 42 -20.60 -5.17 -8.73
C LEU A 42 -20.13 -4.49 -7.44
N LEU A 43 -18.96 -4.87 -6.92
CA LEU A 43 -18.38 -4.25 -5.73
C LEU A 43 -18.10 -2.74 -5.95
N GLU A 44 -17.55 -2.37 -7.09
CA GLU A 44 -17.30 -0.98 -7.48
C GLU A 44 -18.61 -0.18 -7.59
N LYS A 45 -19.62 -0.73 -8.28
CA LYS A 45 -20.93 -0.08 -8.49
C LYS A 45 -21.64 0.25 -7.18
N HIS A 46 -21.47 -0.57 -6.16
CA HIS A 46 -22.13 -0.42 -4.86
C HIS A 46 -21.20 0.05 -3.75
N GLU A 47 -19.95 0.45 -4.09
CA GLU A 47 -18.92 0.95 -3.14
C GLU A 47 -18.68 0.01 -1.95
N LEU A 48 -18.82 -1.32 -2.17
CA LEU A 48 -18.79 -2.31 -1.09
C LEU A 48 -17.38 -2.63 -0.57
N ALA A 49 -16.32 -2.29 -1.31
CA ALA A 49 -14.95 -2.66 -0.94
C ALA A 49 -14.54 -2.07 0.42
N ALA A 50 -14.86 -0.80 0.67
CA ALA A 50 -14.58 -0.14 1.94
C ALA A 50 -15.38 -0.75 3.10
N GLY A 51 -16.65 -1.07 2.87
CA GLY A 51 -17.52 -1.72 3.86
C GLY A 51 -17.01 -3.12 4.24
N ILE A 52 -16.58 -3.92 3.26
CA ILE A 52 -15.99 -5.24 3.50
C ILE A 52 -14.71 -5.12 4.35
N LEU A 53 -13.83 -4.17 4.01
CA LEU A 53 -12.61 -3.93 4.79
C LEU A 53 -12.93 -3.51 6.24
N ALA A 54 -13.93 -2.65 6.43
CA ALA A 54 -14.35 -2.23 7.77
C ALA A 54 -14.87 -3.40 8.62
N VAL A 55 -15.69 -4.28 8.05
CA VAL A 55 -16.17 -5.50 8.74
C VAL A 55 -15.02 -6.43 9.09
N LEU A 56 -14.07 -6.65 8.19
CA LEU A 56 -12.89 -7.47 8.46
C LEU A 56 -12.02 -6.86 9.56
N ASN A 57 -11.80 -5.55 9.54
CA ASN A 57 -11.05 -4.86 10.58
C ASN A 57 -11.72 -4.97 11.95
N GLY A 58 -13.04 -4.81 12.00
CA GLY A 58 -13.79 -5.03 13.25
C GLY A 58 -13.59 -6.44 13.80
N TYR A 59 -13.79 -7.46 12.96
CA TYR A 59 -13.56 -8.86 13.36
C TYR A 59 -12.13 -9.12 13.83
N LEU A 60 -11.11 -8.63 13.12
CA LEU A 60 -9.70 -8.80 13.49
C LEU A 60 -9.36 -8.02 14.78
N GLY A 61 -9.95 -6.84 14.96
CA GLY A 61 -9.81 -6.04 16.19
C GLY A 61 -10.38 -6.76 17.40
N ASP A 62 -11.60 -7.31 17.30
CA ASP A 62 -12.25 -8.09 18.35
C ASP A 62 -11.44 -9.33 18.76
N GLN A 63 -10.70 -9.92 17.82
CA GLN A 63 -9.77 -11.02 18.08
C GLN A 63 -8.38 -10.56 18.57
N GLY A 64 -8.14 -9.26 18.73
CA GLY A 64 -6.85 -8.69 19.10
C GLY A 64 -5.74 -8.92 18.07
N LEU A 65 -6.08 -9.13 16.81
CA LEU A 65 -5.14 -9.42 15.72
C LEU A 65 -4.74 -8.19 14.90
N SER A 66 -5.46 -7.09 15.00
CA SER A 66 -5.20 -5.85 14.27
C SER A 66 -5.73 -4.64 15.04
N LEU A 67 -5.49 -3.42 14.50
CA LEU A 67 -5.87 -2.13 15.08
C LEU A 67 -5.28 -1.91 16.48
N ARG A 68 -4.02 -2.25 16.62
CA ARG A 68 -3.26 -2.01 17.84
C ARG A 68 -2.67 -0.60 17.86
N GLN A 69 -1.85 -0.31 18.85
CA GLN A 69 -1.36 1.04 19.14
C GLN A 69 -0.35 1.58 18.12
N GLY A 70 0.16 0.76 17.20
CA GLY A 70 1.16 1.16 16.22
C GLY A 70 0.69 1.02 14.78
N THR A 71 0.86 2.07 13.97
CA THR A 71 0.57 2.04 12.53
C THR A 71 1.83 2.38 11.71
N ILE A 72 2.08 1.60 10.67
CA ILE A 72 3.09 1.90 9.66
C ILE A 72 2.35 2.46 8.45
N VAL A 73 2.74 3.66 8.00
CA VAL A 73 2.19 4.27 6.77
C VAL A 73 3.24 4.25 5.67
N ASP A 74 2.82 3.81 4.49
CA ASP A 74 3.66 3.83 3.29
C ASP A 74 2.81 3.85 2.01
N ALA A 75 3.45 4.12 0.87
CA ALA A 75 2.79 4.18 -0.43
C ALA A 75 3.58 3.45 -1.51
N THR A 76 2.86 2.83 -2.43
CA THR A 76 3.46 2.19 -3.58
C THR A 76 2.83 2.67 -4.88
N LEU A 77 3.66 2.81 -5.92
CA LEU A 77 3.20 3.13 -7.27
C LEU A 77 2.57 1.90 -7.91
N ILE A 78 1.39 2.10 -8.46
CA ILE A 78 0.69 1.18 -9.35
C ILE A 78 0.84 1.75 -10.76
N ASN A 79 1.78 1.19 -11.51
CA ASN A 79 2.14 1.68 -12.82
C ASN A 79 1.14 1.21 -13.88
N ALA A 80 0.67 2.12 -14.72
CA ALA A 80 -0.13 1.82 -15.89
C ALA A 80 0.68 2.08 -17.17
N PRO A 81 0.41 1.35 -18.27
CA PRO A 81 1.06 1.64 -19.55
C PRO A 81 0.74 3.06 -19.99
N SER A 82 1.78 3.85 -20.28
CA SER A 82 1.63 5.26 -20.69
C SER A 82 0.90 5.42 -22.02
N SER A 83 0.85 4.36 -22.83
CA SER A 83 0.14 4.29 -24.11
C SER A 83 -1.35 3.96 -24.00
N THR A 84 -1.83 3.60 -22.79
CA THR A 84 -3.24 3.22 -22.60
C THR A 84 -4.12 4.46 -22.73
N LYS A 85 -4.98 4.44 -23.73
CA LYS A 85 -6.00 5.48 -23.97
C LYS A 85 -7.38 4.83 -23.87
N ASN A 86 -8.37 5.60 -23.44
CA ASN A 86 -9.77 5.21 -23.44
C ASN A 86 -10.34 5.21 -24.89
N LYS A 87 -11.63 4.90 -25.04
CA LYS A 87 -12.33 4.93 -26.35
C LYS A 87 -12.26 6.29 -27.04
N ASP A 88 -12.16 7.36 -26.27
CA ASP A 88 -12.08 8.75 -26.80
C ASP A 88 -10.65 9.18 -27.11
N GLY A 89 -9.67 8.27 -27.05
CA GLY A 89 -8.26 8.55 -27.28
C GLY A 89 -7.59 9.37 -26.17
N LYS A 90 -8.24 9.51 -25.00
CA LYS A 90 -7.73 10.22 -23.83
C LYS A 90 -7.17 9.25 -22.82
N ARG A 91 -6.24 9.72 -21.98
CA ARG A 91 -5.75 8.99 -20.82
C ARG A 91 -6.80 9.03 -19.70
N ASP A 92 -6.75 8.03 -18.82
CA ASP A 92 -7.58 7.98 -17.63
C ASP A 92 -7.35 9.25 -16.79
N PRO A 93 -8.40 10.04 -16.47
CA PRO A 93 -8.27 11.26 -15.70
C PRO A 93 -7.85 11.05 -14.25
N GLU A 94 -8.07 9.85 -13.70
CA GLU A 94 -7.64 9.49 -12.35
C GLU A 94 -6.16 9.15 -12.25
N MET A 95 -5.47 8.96 -13.39
CA MET A 95 -4.06 8.60 -13.45
C MET A 95 -3.20 9.79 -13.82
N HIS A 96 -2.08 9.96 -13.11
CA HIS A 96 -1.12 11.03 -13.40
C HIS A 96 0.31 10.52 -13.48
N GLN A 97 1.15 11.35 -14.08
CA GLN A 97 2.59 11.10 -14.15
C GLN A 97 3.28 11.55 -12.87
N THR A 98 4.23 10.73 -12.40
CA THR A 98 5.12 11.08 -11.29
C THR A 98 6.55 10.72 -11.62
N LYS A 99 7.51 11.33 -10.92
CA LYS A 99 8.94 11.03 -11.08
C LYS A 99 9.47 10.40 -9.79
N LYS A 100 10.13 9.24 -9.93
CA LYS A 100 10.86 8.58 -8.83
C LYS A 100 12.31 8.37 -9.25
N GLY A 101 13.22 9.08 -8.60
CA GLY A 101 14.62 9.14 -9.06
C GLY A 101 14.70 9.80 -10.44
N ASN A 102 15.31 9.13 -11.42
CA ASN A 102 15.41 9.60 -12.80
C ASN A 102 14.36 9.02 -13.75
N GLN A 103 13.43 8.21 -13.24
CA GLN A 103 12.42 7.52 -14.03
C GLN A 103 11.03 8.14 -13.83
N TYR A 104 10.28 8.27 -14.93
CA TYR A 104 8.89 8.71 -14.92
C TYR A 104 7.95 7.50 -14.92
N TYR A 105 6.89 7.61 -14.13
CA TYR A 105 5.83 6.61 -14.01
C TYR A 105 4.50 7.27 -14.27
N PHE A 106 3.59 6.57 -14.93
CA PHE A 106 2.22 6.98 -15.13
C PHE A 106 1.30 5.98 -14.44
N GLY A 107 0.31 6.44 -13.68
CA GLY A 107 -0.62 5.56 -12.99
C GLY A 107 -1.18 6.15 -11.71
N MET A 108 -1.36 5.29 -10.73
CA MET A 108 -1.91 5.60 -9.41
C MET A 108 -0.91 5.27 -8.30
N LYS A 109 -1.24 5.66 -7.08
CA LYS A 109 -0.61 5.19 -5.85
C LYS A 109 -1.63 4.47 -4.99
N ALA A 110 -1.19 3.39 -4.34
CA ALA A 110 -1.87 2.82 -3.20
C ALA A 110 -1.10 3.24 -1.93
N HIS A 111 -1.77 3.98 -1.07
CA HIS A 111 -1.31 4.30 0.28
C HIS A 111 -1.94 3.30 1.23
N ILE A 112 -1.18 2.75 2.17
CA ILE A 112 -1.66 1.78 3.13
C ILE A 112 -1.28 2.15 4.56
N GLY A 113 -2.20 1.86 5.49
CA GLY A 113 -1.93 1.81 6.92
C GLY A 113 -1.85 0.35 7.34
N VAL A 114 -0.78 -0.02 8.02
CA VAL A 114 -0.46 -1.40 8.42
C VAL A 114 -0.22 -1.44 9.90
N ASP A 115 -0.85 -2.37 10.59
CA ASP A 115 -0.60 -2.63 12.00
C ASP A 115 0.86 -3.04 12.22
N ASP A 116 1.55 -2.39 13.16
CA ASP A 116 2.99 -2.54 13.35
C ASP A 116 3.39 -3.85 14.03
N GLU A 117 2.46 -4.55 14.67
CA GLU A 117 2.69 -5.87 15.25
C GLU A 117 2.34 -7.01 14.30
N SER A 118 1.11 -7.05 13.80
CA SER A 118 0.61 -8.14 12.95
C SER A 118 1.07 -8.03 11.50
N GLY A 119 1.35 -6.81 11.00
CA GLY A 119 1.62 -6.55 9.60
C GLY A 119 0.36 -6.59 8.72
N LEU A 120 -0.83 -6.61 9.31
CA LEU A 120 -2.10 -6.59 8.58
C LEU A 120 -2.45 -5.18 8.12
N VAL A 121 -2.98 -5.08 6.90
CA VAL A 121 -3.45 -3.82 6.33
C VAL A 121 -4.83 -3.50 6.88
N HIS A 122 -4.96 -2.35 7.53
CA HIS A 122 -6.25 -1.88 8.05
C HIS A 122 -6.83 -0.70 7.27
N SER A 123 -5.99 0.06 6.54
CA SER A 123 -6.43 1.21 5.76
C SER A 123 -5.80 1.21 4.38
N VAL A 124 -6.58 1.57 3.36
CA VAL A 124 -6.12 1.68 1.97
C VAL A 124 -6.72 2.92 1.34
N VAL A 125 -5.89 3.74 0.70
CA VAL A 125 -6.32 4.91 -0.06
C VAL A 125 -5.67 4.89 -1.44
N GLY A 126 -6.49 4.94 -2.49
CA GLY A 126 -6.04 5.10 -3.87
C GLY A 126 -5.98 6.57 -4.26
N THR A 127 -4.89 6.99 -4.91
CA THR A 127 -4.75 8.35 -5.45
C THR A 127 -4.04 8.36 -6.79
N ALA A 128 -4.12 9.47 -7.51
CA ALA A 128 -3.25 9.70 -8.66
C ALA A 128 -1.77 9.67 -8.22
N ALA A 129 -0.88 9.21 -9.12
CA ALA A 129 0.53 9.00 -8.79
C ALA A 129 1.30 10.26 -8.38
N ASN A 130 0.83 11.45 -8.72
CA ASN A 130 1.44 12.74 -8.36
C ASN A 130 1.03 13.27 -6.99
N VAL A 131 0.05 12.67 -6.32
CA VAL A 131 -0.36 13.08 -4.97
C VAL A 131 0.76 12.79 -3.97
N ALA A 132 1.04 13.75 -3.09
CA ALA A 132 2.09 13.61 -2.08
C ALA A 132 1.66 12.64 -0.96
N ASP A 133 2.52 11.68 -0.63
CA ASP A 133 2.19 10.61 0.33
C ASP A 133 1.83 11.16 1.72
N VAL A 134 2.53 12.21 2.16
CA VAL A 134 2.30 12.86 3.45
C VAL A 134 0.90 13.44 3.61
N THR A 135 0.20 13.78 2.52
CA THR A 135 -1.16 14.34 2.55
C THR A 135 -2.25 13.29 2.76
N GLN A 136 -1.91 12.02 2.71
CA GLN A 136 -2.88 10.93 2.85
C GLN A 136 -2.83 10.25 4.22
N VAL A 137 -1.88 10.64 5.08
CA VAL A 137 -1.64 9.98 6.37
C VAL A 137 -2.89 10.01 7.26
N ASP A 138 -3.59 11.14 7.32
CA ASP A 138 -4.81 11.28 8.14
C ASP A 138 -5.86 10.21 7.82
N LYS A 139 -6.00 9.84 6.54
CA LYS A 139 -6.95 8.81 6.07
C LYS A 139 -6.49 7.38 6.33
N LEU A 140 -5.23 7.19 6.71
CA LEU A 140 -4.63 5.89 6.96
C LEU A 140 -4.60 5.53 8.44
N LEU A 141 -4.85 6.50 9.31
CA LEU A 141 -4.90 6.31 10.75
C LEU A 141 -6.31 5.91 11.21
N HIS A 142 -6.38 5.03 12.20
CA HIS A 142 -7.65 4.61 12.81
C HIS A 142 -8.04 5.44 14.04
N GLY A 143 -7.13 6.29 14.54
CA GLY A 143 -7.40 7.27 15.60
C GLY A 143 -6.97 6.86 17.02
N GLU A 144 -6.56 5.61 17.22
CA GLU A 144 -6.13 5.09 18.53
C GLU A 144 -4.62 4.78 18.57
N GLU A 145 -3.87 5.31 17.59
CA GLU A 145 -2.44 5.09 17.52
C GLU A 145 -1.68 5.86 18.60
N ASN A 146 -0.76 5.16 19.29
CA ASN A 146 0.26 5.78 20.12
C ASN A 146 1.55 6.04 19.33
N VAL A 147 1.80 5.26 18.27
CA VAL A 147 3.00 5.35 17.44
C VAL A 147 2.65 5.26 15.96
N VAL A 148 3.20 6.15 15.15
CA VAL A 148 3.12 6.08 13.69
C VAL A 148 4.53 6.04 13.09
N CYS A 149 4.80 4.98 12.34
CA CYS A 149 6.07 4.75 11.65
C CYS A 149 5.96 5.11 10.17
N ALA A 150 6.89 5.92 9.66
CA ALA A 150 6.90 6.33 8.27
C ALA A 150 8.33 6.47 7.71
N ASP A 151 8.45 6.50 6.38
CA ASP A 151 9.73 6.75 5.73
C ASP A 151 10.11 8.23 5.70
N ALA A 152 11.29 8.53 5.17
CA ALA A 152 11.80 9.90 5.09
C ALA A 152 11.01 10.81 4.11
N GLY A 153 10.14 10.24 3.30
CA GLY A 153 9.19 10.97 2.44
C GLY A 153 8.12 11.70 3.24
N TYR A 154 7.81 11.20 4.43
CA TYR A 154 6.80 11.75 5.35
C TYR A 154 7.35 12.79 6.32
N THR A 155 8.57 13.30 6.11
CA THR A 155 9.16 14.33 6.97
C THR A 155 8.25 15.54 7.04
N GLY A 156 7.91 15.98 8.25
CA GLY A 156 7.05 17.13 8.52
C GLY A 156 5.57 16.77 8.69
N VAL A 157 5.22 15.48 8.65
CA VAL A 157 3.84 15.01 8.89
C VAL A 157 3.29 15.51 10.22
N GLU A 158 4.12 15.53 11.26
CA GLU A 158 3.78 15.98 12.61
C GLU A 158 3.37 17.45 12.71
N LYS A 159 3.72 18.25 11.69
CA LYS A 159 3.46 19.71 11.66
C LYS A 159 2.23 20.09 10.84
N ARG A 160 1.54 19.11 10.30
CA ARG A 160 0.37 19.36 9.46
C ARG A 160 -0.86 19.61 10.31
N ALA A 161 -1.72 20.52 9.84
CA ALA A 161 -2.92 20.92 10.58
C ALA A 161 -3.88 19.75 10.88
N GLU A 162 -3.96 18.75 10.00
CA GLU A 162 -4.79 17.56 10.19
C GLU A 162 -4.31 16.65 11.33
N HIS A 163 -3.08 16.87 11.84
CA HIS A 163 -2.50 16.12 12.95
C HIS A 163 -2.34 16.96 14.22
N ASP A 164 -2.81 18.19 14.19
CA ASP A 164 -2.77 19.06 15.36
C ASP A 164 -3.62 18.47 16.51
N GLY A 165 -3.07 18.48 17.72
CA GLY A 165 -3.71 17.89 18.89
C GLY A 165 -3.70 16.37 18.99
N ARG A 166 -3.09 15.65 18.05
CA ARG A 166 -2.92 14.18 18.17
C ARG A 166 -1.75 13.84 19.09
N GLU A 167 -2.02 13.06 20.13
CA GLU A 167 -1.01 12.54 21.05
C GLU A 167 -0.32 11.28 20.49
N VAL A 168 0.42 11.41 19.40
CA VAL A 168 1.07 10.32 18.68
C VAL A 168 2.57 10.51 18.63
N ILE A 169 3.34 9.44 18.86
CA ILE A 169 4.79 9.42 18.68
C ILE A 169 5.12 9.16 17.21
N TRP A 170 5.56 10.19 16.50
CA TRP A 170 5.94 10.10 15.09
C TRP A 170 7.35 9.52 14.91
N GLN A 171 7.46 8.31 14.41
CA GLN A 171 8.72 7.61 14.12
C GLN A 171 9.10 7.71 12.64
N VAL A 172 9.22 8.95 12.14
CA VAL A 172 9.64 9.19 10.76
C VAL A 172 11.14 8.91 10.61
N ALA A 173 11.53 8.16 9.57
CA ALA A 173 12.92 7.85 9.29
C ALA A 173 13.69 9.11 8.87
N ALA A 174 14.90 9.28 9.38
CA ALA A 174 15.74 10.40 9.00
C ALA A 174 16.42 10.14 7.64
N ARG A 175 16.50 11.18 6.80
CA ARG A 175 17.30 11.13 5.58
C ARG A 175 18.78 10.97 5.93
N ARG A 176 19.48 10.09 5.22
CA ARG A 176 20.92 9.85 5.45
C ARG A 176 21.77 11.13 5.42
N SER A 177 21.37 12.12 4.62
CA SER A 177 22.05 13.42 4.55
C SER A 177 22.07 14.17 5.88
N THR A 178 21.08 13.99 6.76
CA THR A 178 20.95 14.68 8.03
C THR A 178 22.01 14.26 9.05
N TYR A 179 22.47 13.01 9.02
CA TYR A 179 23.48 12.49 9.94
C TYR A 179 24.80 12.12 9.25
N LYS A 180 24.91 12.27 7.93
CA LYS A 180 26.17 12.04 7.19
C LYS A 180 27.30 12.96 7.62
N LYS A 181 26.94 14.16 8.12
CA LYS A 181 27.92 15.14 8.64
C LYS A 181 28.57 14.73 9.96
N LEU A 182 27.96 13.81 10.69
CA LEU A 182 28.54 13.27 11.92
C LEU A 182 29.71 12.31 11.55
N GLY A 183 30.82 12.44 12.23
CA GLY A 183 31.96 11.54 12.02
C GLY A 183 31.55 10.08 12.26
N LYS A 184 31.88 9.18 11.32
CA LYS A 184 31.47 7.76 11.35
C LYS A 184 31.91 7.01 12.62
N SER A 185 33.01 7.44 13.24
CA SER A 185 33.56 6.88 14.49
C SER A 185 32.87 7.41 15.74
N SER A 186 32.13 8.52 15.66
CA SER A 186 31.50 9.17 16.82
C SER A 186 30.41 8.28 17.44
N ALA A 187 30.29 8.34 18.76
CA ALA A 187 29.22 7.65 19.50
C ALA A 187 27.83 8.09 19.02
N LEU A 188 27.65 9.37 18.73
CA LEU A 188 26.41 9.95 18.25
C LEU A 188 25.99 9.38 16.87
N TYR A 189 26.94 9.23 15.93
CA TYR A 189 26.66 8.58 14.65
C TYR A 189 26.23 7.13 14.82
N LYS A 190 26.94 6.38 15.67
CA LYS A 190 26.62 4.97 15.96
C LYS A 190 25.24 4.81 16.59
N ALA A 191 24.91 5.66 17.58
CA ALA A 191 23.60 5.67 18.22
C ALA A 191 22.49 6.01 17.22
N ARG A 192 22.66 7.06 16.43
CA ARG A 192 21.68 7.45 15.40
C ARG A 192 21.45 6.34 14.38
N ARG A 193 22.53 5.72 13.90
CA ARG A 193 22.44 4.60 12.96
C ARG A 193 21.69 3.40 13.54
N LYS A 194 21.85 3.12 14.84
CA LYS A 194 21.13 2.04 15.54
C LYS A 194 19.63 2.34 15.58
N ILE A 195 19.24 3.59 15.90
CA ILE A 195 17.84 4.04 15.90
C ILE A 195 17.24 3.91 14.51
N GLU A 196 17.92 4.43 13.46
CA GLU A 196 17.39 4.36 12.10
C GLU A 196 17.30 2.91 11.58
N LYS A 197 18.19 2.02 12.02
CA LYS A 197 18.09 0.58 11.73
C LYS A 197 16.84 -0.04 12.38
N ALA A 198 16.55 0.30 13.64
CA ALA A 198 15.35 -0.18 14.33
C ALA A 198 14.06 0.30 13.62
N LYS A 199 14.00 1.59 13.27
CA LYS A 199 12.87 2.13 12.48
C LYS A 199 12.70 1.40 11.14
N ALA A 200 13.79 1.10 10.43
CA ALA A 200 13.74 0.37 9.18
C ALA A 200 13.24 -1.08 9.35
N GLN A 201 13.58 -1.74 10.47
CA GLN A 201 13.11 -3.09 10.77
C GLN A 201 11.59 -3.13 10.99
N VAL A 202 11.02 -2.18 11.74
CA VAL A 202 9.56 -2.06 11.92
C VAL A 202 8.89 -1.84 10.56
N ARG A 203 9.38 -0.89 9.78
CA ARG A 203 8.81 -0.57 8.47
C ARG A 203 8.94 -1.68 7.43
N ALA A 204 9.87 -2.60 7.59
CA ALA A 204 10.02 -3.72 6.65
C ALA A 204 8.75 -4.59 6.55
N LYS A 205 7.86 -4.55 7.55
CA LYS A 205 6.58 -5.27 7.52
C LYS A 205 5.66 -4.81 6.40
N VAL A 206 5.71 -3.53 5.99
CA VAL A 206 4.89 -2.97 4.91
C VAL A 206 5.27 -3.53 3.53
N GLU A 207 6.46 -4.06 3.37
CA GLU A 207 6.91 -4.66 2.11
C GLU A 207 6.13 -5.94 1.77
N HIS A 208 5.63 -6.65 2.79
CA HIS A 208 4.85 -7.86 2.56
C HIS A 208 3.50 -7.58 1.85
N PRO A 209 2.63 -6.70 2.35
CA PRO A 209 1.43 -6.29 1.63
C PRO A 209 1.72 -5.74 0.23
N PHE A 210 2.76 -4.95 0.05
CA PHE A 210 3.13 -4.44 -1.27
C PHE A 210 3.56 -5.55 -2.23
N ARG A 211 4.25 -6.57 -1.73
CA ARG A 211 4.58 -7.75 -2.53
C ARG A 211 3.31 -8.49 -2.97
N VAL A 212 2.34 -8.65 -2.09
CA VAL A 212 1.04 -9.28 -2.43
C VAL A 212 0.34 -8.45 -3.50
N ILE A 213 0.18 -7.15 -3.29
CA ILE A 213 -0.47 -6.24 -4.24
C ILE A 213 0.21 -6.31 -5.62
N LYS A 214 1.54 -6.22 -5.66
CA LYS A 214 2.28 -6.13 -6.92
C LYS A 214 2.43 -7.46 -7.64
N ARG A 215 2.69 -8.55 -6.92
CA ARG A 215 3.04 -9.84 -7.54
C ARG A 215 1.89 -10.83 -7.56
N GLN A 216 1.15 -10.97 -6.46
CA GLN A 216 0.07 -11.94 -6.37
C GLN A 216 -1.24 -11.39 -6.97
N LEU A 217 -1.51 -10.08 -6.81
CA LEU A 217 -2.68 -9.43 -7.41
C LEU A 217 -2.40 -8.78 -8.77
N GLY A 218 -1.16 -8.89 -9.29
CA GLY A 218 -0.81 -8.47 -10.63
C GLY A 218 -0.69 -6.96 -10.86
N PHE A 219 -0.60 -6.15 -9.80
CA PHE A 219 -0.41 -4.69 -9.89
C PHE A 219 1.06 -4.26 -10.01
N GLY A 220 1.96 -5.17 -10.39
CA GLY A 220 3.40 -4.91 -10.52
C GLY A 220 3.86 -4.48 -11.91
N GLU A 221 5.17 -4.39 -12.08
CA GLU A 221 5.85 -3.92 -13.31
C GLU A 221 5.65 -4.80 -14.56
N GLN A 222 5.03 -5.98 -14.45
CA GLN A 222 4.82 -6.92 -15.56
C GLN A 222 3.90 -6.39 -16.68
N TRP A 223 3.28 -5.23 -16.51
CA TRP A 223 2.50 -4.55 -17.55
C TRP A 223 3.36 -4.08 -18.74
N ASN A 224 4.69 -4.11 -18.63
CA ASN A 224 5.62 -3.63 -19.65
C ASN A 224 6.24 -4.74 -20.53
N GLN A 225 5.98 -6.02 -20.28
CA GLN A 225 6.45 -7.06 -21.18
C GLN A 225 5.51 -7.12 -22.40
N LYS A 226 5.99 -6.58 -23.53
CA LYS A 226 5.42 -6.87 -24.86
C LYS A 226 5.49 -8.38 -25.05
N PRO A 227 4.42 -9.03 -25.53
CA PRO A 227 4.55 -10.38 -26.03
C PRO A 227 5.53 -10.33 -27.19
N THR A 228 6.61 -11.11 -27.10
CA THR A 228 7.50 -11.44 -28.21
C THR A 228 6.75 -12.25 -29.24
#